data_406f2c0ae4f54c0f2733379fde05be51
#
_entry.id   406f2c0ae4f54c0f2733379fde05be51
#
_cell.length_a   1.000
_cell.length_b   1.000
_cell.length_c   1.000
_cell.angle_alpha   90.00
_cell.angle_beta   90.00
_cell.angle_gamma   90.00
#
_symmetry.space_group_name_H-M   'P 1'
#
loop_
_entity.id
_entity.type
_entity.pdbx_description
1 polymer ?
#
loop_
_entity_poly.entity_id
_entity_poly.type
_entity_poly.pdbx_seq_one_letter_code
_entity_poly.pdbx_strand_id
1 'polypeptide(L)'
;MIAEDSVLLRIGLVKVVEMAGFEVAAEAGDAQGLLAAVEEHRPDLAVVDVRMPPGFTDEGVRAALTIRQRWPSTAVLLLSQYVEERYAADLLATNTSGVGYLLKQRVADVEEFIEALRRVAGGGTALDPQVVAQLLVRRPSDPLERLTAREREVLALMAEGRSNAGIAAGLVVSESAVAKHINNILAKLDLPRADADHRRVLAVLHFLGVGDQS
;
A
#
# COMPACT_ATOMS: atom_id res chain seq x y z
N MET A 1 17.56 -14.35 -2.03
CA MET A 1 17.34 -13.71 -3.35
C MET A 1 17.25 -12.20 -3.20
N ILE A 2 17.72 -11.41 -4.18
CA ILE A 2 17.72 -9.94 -4.13
C ILE A 2 17.14 -9.39 -5.43
N ALA A 3 16.16 -8.46 -5.32
CA ALA A 3 15.58 -7.73 -6.43
C ALA A 3 15.75 -6.21 -6.20
N GLU A 4 16.57 -5.58 -7.04
CA GLU A 4 16.94 -4.17 -6.97
C GLU A 4 17.34 -3.71 -8.38
N ASP A 5 16.78 -2.61 -8.87
CA ASP A 5 17.06 -2.11 -10.21
C ASP A 5 18.44 -1.42 -10.30
N SER A 6 18.86 -0.74 -9.23
CA SER A 6 20.18 -0.11 -9.16
C SER A 6 21.27 -1.16 -9.07
N VAL A 7 22.05 -1.31 -10.15
CA VAL A 7 23.15 -2.29 -10.21
C VAL A 7 24.14 -2.13 -9.07
N LEU A 8 24.50 -0.89 -8.72
CA LEU A 8 25.47 -0.62 -7.65
C LEU A 8 24.92 -1.04 -6.28
N LEU A 9 23.67 -0.69 -5.99
CA LEU A 9 23.04 -1.07 -4.72
C LEU A 9 22.85 -2.59 -4.64
N ARG A 10 22.42 -3.23 -5.73
CA ARG A 10 22.27 -4.69 -5.81
C ARG A 10 23.57 -5.41 -5.49
N ILE A 11 24.69 -5.00 -6.11
CA ILE A 11 26.04 -5.56 -5.80
C ILE A 11 26.39 -5.37 -4.32
N GLY A 12 26.10 -4.19 -3.77
CA GLY A 12 26.34 -3.90 -2.35
C GLY A 12 25.51 -4.81 -1.44
N LEU A 13 24.22 -4.96 -1.72
CA LEU A 13 23.32 -5.85 -0.98
C LEU A 13 23.77 -7.31 -1.03
N VAL A 14 24.15 -7.81 -2.21
CA VAL A 14 24.70 -9.17 -2.38
C VAL A 14 25.90 -9.37 -1.45
N LYS A 15 26.87 -8.45 -1.47
CA LYS A 15 28.05 -8.56 -0.61
C LYS A 15 27.74 -8.57 0.88
N VAL A 16 26.85 -7.70 1.33
CA VAL A 16 26.42 -7.65 2.74
C VAL A 16 25.71 -8.95 3.16
N VAL A 17 24.83 -9.45 2.31
CA VAL A 17 24.05 -10.67 2.56
C VAL A 17 24.97 -11.91 2.60
N GLU A 18 25.94 -12.02 1.67
CA GLU A 18 26.96 -13.08 1.66
C GLU A 18 27.85 -13.03 2.92
N MET A 19 28.30 -11.84 3.32
CA MET A 19 29.10 -11.65 4.56
C MET A 19 28.32 -12.06 5.81
N ALA A 20 26.99 -11.96 5.79
CA ALA A 20 26.11 -12.42 6.88
C ALA A 20 25.90 -13.94 6.91
N GLY A 21 26.46 -14.68 5.94
CA GLY A 21 26.38 -16.14 5.82
C GLY A 21 25.14 -16.63 5.06
N PHE A 22 24.46 -15.78 4.32
CA PHE A 22 23.39 -16.20 3.42
C PHE A 22 23.94 -16.54 2.04
N GLU A 23 23.31 -17.49 1.36
CA GLU A 23 23.57 -17.78 -0.05
C GLU A 23 22.61 -16.96 -0.93
N VAL A 24 23.11 -16.30 -1.96
CA VAL A 24 22.29 -15.55 -2.93
C VAL A 24 21.97 -16.45 -4.11
N ALA A 25 20.81 -17.09 -4.09
CA ALA A 25 20.38 -18.01 -5.12
C ALA A 25 20.15 -17.33 -6.48
N ALA A 26 19.66 -16.09 -6.50
CA ALA A 26 19.45 -15.32 -7.72
C ALA A 26 19.37 -13.83 -7.46
N GLU A 27 19.58 -13.04 -8.53
CA GLU A 27 19.41 -11.58 -8.56
C GLU A 27 18.41 -11.20 -9.65
N ALA A 28 17.64 -10.13 -9.43
CA ALA A 28 16.72 -9.57 -10.42
C ALA A 28 16.82 -8.04 -10.45
N GLY A 29 16.56 -7.43 -11.60
CA GLY A 29 16.50 -5.99 -11.77
C GLY A 29 15.08 -5.45 -11.94
N ASP A 30 14.08 -6.32 -11.95
CA ASP A 30 12.67 -5.99 -12.13
C ASP A 30 11.74 -7.03 -11.47
N ALA A 31 10.44 -6.69 -11.39
CA ALA A 31 9.45 -7.53 -10.74
C ALA A 31 9.18 -8.85 -11.49
N GLN A 32 9.28 -8.87 -12.81
CA GLN A 32 9.05 -10.07 -13.61
C GLN A 32 10.19 -11.08 -13.40
N GLY A 33 11.43 -10.63 -13.46
CA GLY A 33 12.62 -11.44 -13.17
C GLY A 33 12.59 -11.98 -11.73
N LEU A 34 12.16 -11.15 -10.75
CA LEU A 34 11.97 -11.57 -9.38
C LEU A 34 11.00 -12.76 -9.27
N LEU A 35 9.81 -12.65 -9.86
CA LEU A 35 8.80 -13.70 -9.77
C LEU A 35 9.25 -15.00 -10.44
N ALA A 36 9.90 -14.90 -11.62
CA ALA A 36 10.44 -16.06 -12.33
C ALA A 36 11.52 -16.76 -11.50
N ALA A 37 12.44 -16.01 -10.91
CA ALA A 37 13.50 -16.58 -10.10
C ALA A 37 13.00 -17.15 -8.76
N VAL A 38 11.97 -16.57 -8.13
CA VAL A 38 11.33 -17.16 -6.94
C VAL A 38 10.64 -18.49 -7.31
N GLU A 39 10.01 -18.58 -8.47
CA GLU A 39 9.40 -19.82 -8.95
C GLU A 39 10.42 -20.93 -9.16
N GLU A 40 11.58 -20.60 -9.73
CA GLU A 40 12.66 -21.55 -10.03
C GLU A 40 13.42 -21.98 -8.79
N HIS A 41 13.86 -21.02 -7.95
CA HIS A 41 14.81 -21.27 -6.87
C HIS A 41 14.16 -21.48 -5.50
N ARG A 42 12.88 -21.08 -5.31
CA ARG A 42 12.16 -21.21 -4.02
C ARG A 42 12.96 -20.72 -2.82
N PRO A 43 13.46 -19.49 -2.81
CA PRO A 43 14.32 -19.01 -1.75
C PRO A 43 13.57 -18.87 -0.41
N ASP A 44 14.32 -18.99 0.70
CA ASP A 44 13.77 -18.79 2.04
C ASP A 44 13.39 -17.31 2.27
N LEU A 45 14.14 -16.38 1.63
CA LEU A 45 13.96 -14.93 1.77
C LEU A 45 14.16 -14.22 0.43
N ALA A 46 13.25 -13.30 0.10
CA ALA A 46 13.39 -12.33 -0.97
C ALA A 46 13.55 -10.91 -0.39
N VAL A 47 14.66 -10.25 -0.70
CA VAL A 47 14.86 -8.81 -0.45
C VAL A 47 14.46 -8.08 -1.71
N VAL A 48 13.51 -7.16 -1.62
CA VAL A 48 12.82 -6.59 -2.77
C VAL A 48 12.75 -5.07 -2.66
N ASP A 49 13.27 -4.36 -3.67
CA ASP A 49 13.02 -2.93 -3.80
C ASP A 49 11.54 -2.67 -4.12
N VAL A 50 10.96 -1.66 -3.50
CA VAL A 50 9.57 -1.25 -3.74
C VAL A 50 9.38 -0.76 -5.17
N ARG A 51 10.31 0.06 -5.68
CA ARG A 51 10.20 0.73 -6.97
C ARG A 51 11.14 0.13 -8.00
N MET A 52 10.60 -0.65 -8.92
CA MET A 52 11.35 -1.30 -9.98
C MET A 52 10.74 -1.01 -11.36
N PRO A 53 11.48 -1.24 -12.45
CA PRO A 53 10.92 -1.13 -13.79
C PRO A 53 9.64 -1.99 -13.98
N PRO A 54 8.74 -1.60 -14.91
CA PRO A 54 8.85 -0.48 -15.86
C PRO A 54 8.33 0.87 -15.35
N GLY A 55 7.49 0.91 -14.34
CA GLY A 55 6.78 2.10 -13.87
C GLY A 55 7.48 2.85 -12.74
N PHE A 56 8.38 2.19 -12.01
CA PHE A 56 9.06 2.72 -10.83
C PHE A 56 8.10 3.25 -9.75
N THR A 57 6.99 2.54 -9.55
CA THR A 57 5.95 2.89 -8.58
C THR A 57 5.87 1.89 -7.42
N ASP A 58 5.15 0.77 -7.64
CA ASP A 58 4.86 -0.24 -6.62
C ASP A 58 5.08 -1.68 -7.12
N GLU A 59 5.83 -1.84 -8.20
CA GLU A 59 6.05 -3.13 -8.84
C GLU A 59 6.62 -4.17 -7.86
N GLY A 60 7.56 -3.76 -7.02
CA GLY A 60 8.14 -4.63 -6.01
C GLY A 60 7.13 -5.05 -4.94
N VAL A 61 6.25 -4.14 -4.54
CA VAL A 61 5.19 -4.46 -3.56
C VAL A 61 4.22 -5.48 -4.14
N ARG A 62 3.77 -5.29 -5.38
CA ARG A 62 2.88 -6.24 -6.06
C ARG A 62 3.53 -7.60 -6.22
N ALA A 63 4.82 -7.63 -6.57
CA ALA A 63 5.58 -8.87 -6.62
C ALA A 63 5.68 -9.54 -5.24
N ALA A 64 5.98 -8.78 -4.19
CA ALA A 64 6.03 -9.25 -2.81
C ALA A 64 4.70 -9.86 -2.36
N LEU A 65 3.58 -9.20 -2.61
CA LEU A 65 2.24 -9.72 -2.32
C LEU A 65 1.95 -11.01 -3.09
N THR A 66 2.35 -11.08 -4.36
CA THR A 66 2.24 -12.28 -5.19
C THR A 66 3.08 -13.42 -4.62
N ILE A 67 4.32 -13.15 -4.19
CA ILE A 67 5.21 -14.14 -3.57
C ILE A 67 4.54 -14.72 -2.31
N ARG A 68 4.03 -13.87 -1.44
CA ARG A 68 3.37 -14.30 -0.19
C ARG A 68 2.12 -15.14 -0.43
N GLN A 69 1.38 -14.87 -1.50
CA GLN A 69 0.20 -15.64 -1.85
C GLN A 69 0.55 -17.00 -2.48
N ARG A 70 1.50 -17.02 -3.41
CA ARG A 70 1.83 -18.22 -4.19
C ARG A 70 2.87 -19.10 -3.52
N TRP A 71 3.79 -18.50 -2.77
CA TRP A 71 4.92 -19.19 -2.09
C TRP A 71 5.04 -18.72 -0.63
N PRO A 72 4.09 -19.10 0.23
CA PRO A 72 4.00 -18.60 1.60
C PRO A 72 5.18 -18.98 2.50
N SER A 73 6.02 -19.92 2.08
CA SER A 73 7.28 -20.27 2.76
C SER A 73 8.41 -19.28 2.48
N THR A 74 8.31 -18.48 1.41
CA THR A 74 9.29 -17.46 1.09
C THR A 74 8.98 -16.20 1.91
N ALA A 75 9.86 -15.86 2.84
CA ALA A 75 9.79 -14.61 3.57
C ALA A 75 10.12 -13.41 2.65
N VAL A 76 9.59 -12.24 2.95
CA VAL A 76 9.79 -11.05 2.12
C VAL A 76 10.24 -9.86 2.95
N LEU A 77 11.35 -9.22 2.57
CA LEU A 77 11.81 -7.94 3.10
C LEU A 77 11.75 -6.88 2.01
N LEU A 78 10.85 -5.92 2.15
CA LEU A 78 10.81 -4.74 1.27
C LEU A 78 11.85 -3.71 1.69
N LEU A 79 12.53 -3.14 0.71
CA LEU A 79 13.38 -1.96 0.86
C LEU A 79 12.74 -0.78 0.13
N SER A 80 12.54 0.33 0.83
CA SER A 80 11.94 1.54 0.27
C SER A 80 12.80 2.77 0.52
N GLN A 81 12.81 3.70 -0.42
CA GLN A 81 13.44 5.00 -0.21
C GLN A 81 12.62 5.92 0.71
N TYR A 82 11.31 5.73 0.73
CA TYR A 82 10.36 6.55 1.50
C TYR A 82 9.42 5.68 2.31
N VAL A 83 8.83 6.27 3.36
CA VAL A 83 7.76 5.61 4.09
C VAL A 83 6.47 5.71 3.28
N GLU A 84 5.93 4.59 2.87
CA GLU A 84 4.67 4.50 2.15
C GLU A 84 3.70 3.60 2.94
N GLU A 85 2.83 4.24 3.72
CA GLU A 85 1.92 3.58 4.67
C GLU A 85 1.05 2.51 4.03
N ARG A 86 0.55 2.78 2.82
CA ARG A 86 -0.32 1.87 2.08
C ARG A 86 0.37 0.53 1.83
N TYR A 87 1.61 0.55 1.36
CA TYR A 87 2.34 -0.68 1.05
C TYR A 87 2.68 -1.49 2.29
N ALA A 88 3.05 -0.81 3.38
CA ALA A 88 3.28 -1.48 4.65
C ALA A 88 1.99 -2.11 5.19
N ALA A 89 0.85 -1.39 5.12
CA ALA A 89 -0.45 -1.89 5.54
C ALA A 89 -0.89 -3.11 4.72
N ASP A 90 -0.78 -3.06 3.38
CA ASP A 90 -1.14 -4.15 2.49
C ASP A 90 -0.30 -5.41 2.74
N LEU A 91 1.01 -5.23 2.96
CA LEU A 91 1.92 -6.32 3.25
C LEU A 91 1.62 -7.01 4.59
N LEU A 92 1.16 -6.25 5.60
CA LEU A 92 0.86 -6.73 6.94
C LEU A 92 -0.58 -7.24 7.11
N ALA A 93 -1.47 -6.92 6.17
CA ALA A 93 -2.92 -7.18 6.30
C ALA A 93 -3.28 -8.66 6.41
N THR A 94 -2.52 -9.56 5.79
CA THR A 94 -2.86 -10.98 5.70
C THR A 94 -2.17 -11.82 6.76
N ASN A 95 -0.86 -11.59 6.96
CA ASN A 95 -0.03 -12.29 7.94
C ASN A 95 1.25 -11.49 8.15
N THR A 96 1.68 -11.32 9.36
CA THR A 96 2.92 -10.59 9.71
C THR A 96 4.16 -11.48 9.79
N SER A 97 3.99 -12.81 9.75
CA SER A 97 5.11 -13.76 9.80
C SER A 97 5.95 -13.71 8.54
N GLY A 98 7.28 -13.66 8.67
CA GLY A 98 8.21 -13.62 7.54
C GLY A 98 8.10 -12.34 6.70
N VAL A 99 7.81 -11.21 7.34
CA VAL A 99 7.61 -9.92 6.68
C VAL A 99 8.56 -8.87 7.21
N GLY A 100 9.18 -8.12 6.30
CA GLY A 100 9.94 -6.94 6.66
C GLY A 100 9.62 -5.76 5.75
N TYR A 101 9.71 -4.56 6.31
CA TYR A 101 9.67 -3.30 5.59
C TYR A 101 10.70 -2.35 6.22
N LEU A 102 11.78 -2.06 5.50
CA LEU A 102 12.85 -1.17 5.94
C LEU A 102 13.05 -0.03 4.94
N LEU A 103 13.52 1.09 5.45
CA LEU A 103 14.00 2.17 4.60
C LEU A 103 15.41 1.85 4.09
N LYS A 104 15.72 2.17 2.82
CA LYS A 104 17.05 1.93 2.20
C LYS A 104 18.18 2.58 3.00
N GLN A 105 17.93 3.67 3.73
CA GLN A 105 18.91 4.27 4.63
C GLN A 105 19.35 3.35 5.79
N ARG A 106 18.51 2.36 6.17
CA ARG A 106 18.88 1.38 7.21
C ARG A 106 19.92 0.37 6.74
N VAL A 107 20.06 0.18 5.43
CA VAL A 107 21.11 -0.68 4.87
C VAL A 107 22.53 -0.13 5.17
N ALA A 108 22.64 1.16 5.44
CA ALA A 108 23.91 1.78 5.84
C ALA A 108 24.38 1.30 7.23
N ASP A 109 23.47 0.90 8.12
CA ASP A 109 23.78 0.17 9.34
C ASP A 109 23.72 -1.33 9.03
N VAL A 110 24.88 -1.88 8.68
CA VAL A 110 24.99 -3.26 8.20
C VAL A 110 24.56 -4.27 9.28
N GLU A 111 24.85 -4.00 10.56
CA GLU A 111 24.50 -4.90 11.66
C GLU A 111 23.00 -4.95 11.85
N GLU A 112 22.33 -3.79 11.92
CA GLU A 112 20.88 -3.68 12.04
C GLU A 112 20.15 -4.35 10.85
N PHE A 113 20.69 -4.16 9.64
CA PHE A 113 20.14 -4.77 8.43
C PHE A 113 20.26 -6.31 8.46
N ILE A 114 21.41 -6.85 8.86
CA ILE A 114 21.63 -8.31 8.98
C ILE A 114 20.70 -8.91 10.05
N GLU A 115 20.52 -8.24 11.18
CA GLU A 115 19.58 -8.69 12.21
C GLU A 115 18.14 -8.75 11.67
N ALA A 116 17.73 -7.73 10.92
CA ALA A 116 16.41 -7.72 10.28
C ALA A 116 16.24 -8.88 9.27
N LEU A 117 17.26 -9.15 8.43
CA LEU A 117 17.28 -10.28 7.51
C LEU A 117 17.08 -11.62 8.24
N ARG A 118 17.86 -11.85 9.32
CA ARG A 118 17.74 -13.09 10.12
C ARG A 118 16.39 -13.22 10.78
N ARG A 119 15.86 -12.13 11.30
CA ARG A 119 14.53 -12.10 11.94
C ARG A 119 13.43 -12.47 10.95
N VAL A 120 13.45 -11.86 9.75
CA VAL A 120 12.44 -12.10 8.72
C VAL A 120 12.58 -13.51 8.15
N ALA A 121 13.80 -13.97 7.86
CA ALA A 121 14.05 -15.34 7.40
C ALA A 121 13.61 -16.40 8.42
N GLY A 122 13.73 -16.10 9.74
CA GLY A 122 13.22 -16.94 10.82
C GLY A 122 11.71 -16.87 11.05
N GLY A 123 10.95 -16.22 10.16
CA GLY A 123 9.49 -16.09 10.27
C GLY A 123 9.03 -14.93 11.16
N GLY A 124 9.96 -14.11 11.68
CA GLY A 124 9.62 -12.92 12.46
C GLY A 124 9.24 -11.72 11.58
N THR A 125 8.98 -10.58 12.24
CA THR A 125 8.65 -9.31 11.56
C THR A 125 9.73 -8.27 11.83
N ALA A 126 10.13 -7.52 10.78
CA ALA A 126 11.07 -6.41 10.89
C ALA A 126 10.48 -5.16 10.22
N LEU A 127 10.12 -4.16 11.01
CA LEU A 127 9.55 -2.91 10.51
C LEU A 127 10.44 -1.74 10.92
N ASP A 128 10.67 -0.82 9.97
CA ASP A 128 11.35 0.42 10.28
C ASP A 128 10.53 1.22 11.32
N PRO A 129 11.16 1.77 12.36
CA PRO A 129 10.46 2.58 13.37
C PRO A 129 9.66 3.75 12.78
N GLN A 130 10.13 4.35 11.68
CA GLN A 130 9.41 5.42 11.01
C GLN A 130 8.13 4.90 10.32
N VAL A 131 8.17 3.68 9.76
CA VAL A 131 7.00 3.02 9.20
C VAL A 131 5.99 2.70 10.29
N VAL A 132 6.45 2.17 11.42
CA VAL A 132 5.60 1.90 12.60
C VAL A 132 4.96 3.18 13.12
N ALA A 133 5.73 4.26 13.26
CA ALA A 133 5.21 5.55 13.72
C ALA A 133 4.09 6.07 12.81
N GLN A 134 4.25 5.95 11.49
CA GLN A 134 3.20 6.37 10.54
C GLN A 134 1.97 5.46 10.57
N LEU A 135 2.14 4.15 10.69
CA LEU A 135 1.03 3.21 10.84
C LEU A 135 0.22 3.44 12.13
N LEU A 136 0.89 3.91 13.20
CA LEU A 136 0.27 4.24 14.49
C LEU A 136 -0.34 5.63 14.52
N VAL A 137 0.19 6.59 13.73
CA VAL A 137 -0.53 7.84 13.48
C VAL A 137 -1.83 7.45 12.80
N ARG A 138 -2.94 7.49 13.57
CA ARG A 138 -4.27 7.22 13.04
C ARG A 138 -4.35 7.78 11.63
N ARG A 139 -4.66 6.95 10.63
CA ARG A 139 -5.15 7.44 9.33
C ARG A 139 -6.06 8.61 9.63
N PRO A 140 -5.93 9.78 8.98
CA PRO A 140 -7.00 10.75 9.01
C PRO A 140 -8.23 9.91 8.67
N SER A 141 -9.17 9.80 9.63
CA SER A 141 -10.36 8.96 9.52
C SER A 141 -10.85 9.06 8.10
N ASP A 142 -11.06 7.92 7.44
CA ASP A 142 -11.61 7.87 6.07
C ASP A 142 -12.58 9.04 5.93
N PRO A 143 -12.39 9.97 4.99
CA PRO A 143 -13.29 11.13 4.88
C PRO A 143 -14.76 10.73 4.96
N LEU A 144 -15.09 9.49 4.58
CA LEU A 144 -16.41 8.89 4.74
C LEU A 144 -16.80 8.69 6.23
N GLU A 145 -15.84 8.50 7.14
CA GLU A 145 -16.13 8.41 8.58
C GLU A 145 -16.60 9.74 9.19
N ARG A 146 -16.23 10.86 8.57
CA ARG A 146 -16.67 12.21 8.97
C ARG A 146 -18.13 12.49 8.60
N LEU A 147 -18.73 11.62 7.77
CA LEU A 147 -20.12 11.77 7.35
C LEU A 147 -21.05 11.30 8.47
N THR A 148 -22.09 12.10 8.73
CA THR A 148 -23.20 11.67 9.60
C THR A 148 -23.97 10.52 8.93
N ALA A 149 -24.75 9.77 9.70
CA ALA A 149 -25.62 8.71 9.16
C ALA A 149 -26.48 9.22 8.01
N ARG A 150 -27.05 10.43 8.15
CA ARG A 150 -27.88 11.05 7.12
C ARG A 150 -27.11 11.43 5.86
N GLU A 151 -25.91 11.91 5.99
CA GLU A 151 -25.03 12.22 4.85
C GLU A 151 -24.60 10.94 4.12
N ARG A 152 -24.35 9.83 4.82
CA ARG A 152 -24.09 8.52 4.18
C ARG A 152 -25.31 8.01 3.40
N GLU A 153 -26.52 8.13 3.94
CA GLU A 153 -27.76 7.76 3.23
C GLU A 153 -27.91 8.57 1.95
N VAL A 154 -27.67 9.88 2.00
CA VAL A 154 -27.70 10.74 0.82
C VAL A 154 -26.64 10.34 -0.19
N LEU A 155 -25.41 10.05 0.23
CA LEU A 155 -24.31 9.65 -0.64
C LEU A 155 -24.58 8.27 -1.29
N ALA A 156 -25.14 7.32 -0.57
CA ALA A 156 -25.56 6.02 -1.11
C ALA A 156 -26.61 6.18 -2.22
N LEU A 157 -27.63 7.02 -2.00
CA LEU A 157 -28.65 7.29 -3.03
C LEU A 157 -28.09 8.09 -4.23
N MET A 158 -27.06 8.93 -4.01
CA MET A 158 -26.29 9.54 -5.10
C MET A 158 -25.55 8.48 -5.92
N ALA A 159 -24.95 7.48 -5.28
CA ALA A 159 -24.26 6.38 -5.95
C ALA A 159 -25.21 5.47 -6.76
N GLU A 160 -26.49 5.39 -6.37
CA GLU A 160 -27.55 4.77 -7.17
C GLU A 160 -27.94 5.62 -8.41
N GLY A 161 -27.36 6.80 -8.61
CA GLY A 161 -27.67 7.69 -9.73
C GLY A 161 -28.92 8.53 -9.56
N ARG A 162 -29.49 8.64 -8.34
CA ARG A 162 -30.72 9.42 -8.10
C ARG A 162 -30.48 10.93 -8.21
N SER A 163 -31.45 11.64 -8.75
CA SER A 163 -31.50 13.10 -8.71
C SER A 163 -31.85 13.62 -7.30
N ASN A 164 -31.58 14.91 -7.05
CA ASN A 164 -31.95 15.53 -5.75
C ASN A 164 -33.43 15.36 -5.43
N ALA A 165 -34.31 15.48 -6.41
CA ALA A 165 -35.76 15.25 -6.25
C ALA A 165 -36.04 13.78 -5.87
N GLY A 166 -35.36 12.81 -6.52
CA GLY A 166 -35.49 11.39 -6.21
C GLY A 166 -35.00 11.04 -4.81
N ILE A 167 -33.91 11.65 -4.38
CA ILE A 167 -33.36 11.52 -3.01
C ILE A 167 -34.31 12.14 -1.99
N ALA A 168 -34.83 13.35 -2.28
CA ALA A 168 -35.78 14.05 -1.42
C ALA A 168 -37.07 13.24 -1.18
N ALA A 169 -37.59 12.66 -2.24
CA ALA A 169 -38.77 11.77 -2.18
C ALA A 169 -38.48 10.51 -1.35
N GLY A 170 -37.35 9.84 -1.59
CA GLY A 170 -36.97 8.61 -0.88
C GLY A 170 -36.69 8.83 0.62
N LEU A 171 -36.17 9.98 0.99
CA LEU A 171 -35.82 10.33 2.38
C LEU A 171 -36.91 11.17 3.10
N VAL A 172 -37.99 11.51 2.42
CA VAL A 172 -39.11 12.34 2.93
C VAL A 172 -38.61 13.69 3.47
N VAL A 173 -37.84 14.41 2.66
CA VAL A 173 -37.26 15.73 2.99
C VAL A 173 -37.41 16.67 1.79
N SER A 174 -37.09 17.97 1.98
CA SER A 174 -37.10 18.91 0.85
C SER A 174 -35.85 18.77 0.00
N GLU A 175 -35.89 19.14 -1.29
CA GLU A 175 -34.71 19.19 -2.16
C GLU A 175 -33.65 20.15 -1.65
N SER A 176 -34.05 21.22 -0.99
CA SER A 176 -33.10 22.18 -0.37
C SER A 176 -32.33 21.52 0.79
N ALA A 177 -32.96 20.63 1.55
CA ALA A 177 -32.29 19.87 2.60
C ALA A 177 -31.29 18.87 2.00
N VAL A 178 -31.66 18.17 0.89
CA VAL A 178 -30.74 17.32 0.14
C VAL A 178 -29.54 18.10 -0.37
N ALA A 179 -29.74 19.26 -0.99
CA ALA A 179 -28.67 20.11 -1.49
C ALA A 179 -27.70 20.54 -0.37
N LYS A 180 -28.22 20.86 0.82
CA LYS A 180 -27.41 21.16 2.00
C LYS A 180 -26.55 19.97 2.43
N HIS A 181 -27.13 18.76 2.49
CA HIS A 181 -26.38 17.55 2.80
C HIS A 181 -25.28 17.27 1.78
N ILE A 182 -25.56 17.40 0.48
CA ILE A 182 -24.58 17.24 -0.58
C ILE A 182 -23.40 18.22 -0.41
N ASN A 183 -23.69 19.50 -0.16
CA ASN A 183 -22.62 20.49 0.08
C ASN A 183 -21.77 20.13 1.30
N ASN A 184 -22.37 19.63 2.37
CA ASN A 184 -21.64 19.18 3.56
C ASN A 184 -20.78 17.95 3.26
N ILE A 185 -21.29 16.99 2.50
CA ILE A 185 -20.55 15.81 2.05
C ILE A 185 -19.32 16.25 1.25
N LEU A 186 -19.50 17.11 0.23
CA LEU A 186 -18.41 17.60 -0.62
C LEU A 186 -17.36 18.38 0.17
N ALA A 187 -17.75 19.12 1.22
CA ALA A 187 -16.84 19.81 2.11
C ALA A 187 -16.05 18.85 3.03
N LYS A 188 -16.70 17.79 3.54
CA LYS A 188 -16.07 16.81 4.44
C LYS A 188 -15.15 15.82 3.71
N LEU A 189 -15.38 15.57 2.42
CA LEU A 189 -14.54 14.72 1.59
C LEU A 189 -13.30 15.43 1.05
N ASP A 190 -13.09 16.69 1.37
CA ASP A 190 -11.93 17.53 0.95
C ASP A 190 -11.61 17.44 -0.56
N LEU A 191 -12.64 17.28 -1.40
CA LEU A 191 -12.49 17.10 -2.84
C LEU A 191 -11.96 18.37 -3.52
N PRO A 192 -11.10 18.26 -4.56
CA PRO A 192 -10.56 19.40 -5.30
C PRO A 192 -11.67 20.35 -5.77
N ARG A 193 -11.38 21.65 -5.80
CA ARG A 193 -12.32 22.66 -6.32
C ARG A 193 -12.42 22.52 -7.85
N ALA A 194 -13.32 21.67 -8.29
CA ALA A 194 -13.76 21.53 -9.67
C ALA A 194 -15.22 21.96 -9.80
N ASP A 195 -15.78 21.94 -11.02
CA ASP A 195 -17.21 22.17 -11.22
C ASP A 195 -18.05 21.22 -10.35
N ALA A 196 -19.21 21.70 -9.89
CA ALA A 196 -20.05 21.00 -8.93
C ALA A 196 -20.43 19.59 -9.38
N ASP A 197 -20.63 19.38 -10.69
CA ASP A 197 -20.97 18.08 -11.27
C ASP A 197 -19.80 17.09 -11.19
N HIS A 198 -18.56 17.54 -11.44
CA HIS A 198 -17.39 16.69 -11.28
C HIS A 198 -17.18 16.28 -9.82
N ARG A 199 -17.37 17.19 -8.85
CA ARG A 199 -17.25 16.85 -7.42
C ARG A 199 -18.30 15.84 -6.97
N ARG A 200 -19.50 15.87 -7.53
CA ARG A 200 -20.54 14.90 -7.25
C ARG A 200 -20.11 13.49 -7.71
N VAL A 201 -19.54 13.39 -8.90
CA VAL A 201 -18.99 12.14 -9.42
C VAL A 201 -17.81 11.65 -8.57
N LEU A 202 -16.88 12.53 -8.23
CA LEU A 202 -15.74 12.20 -7.37
C LEU A 202 -16.17 11.69 -5.99
N ALA A 203 -17.22 12.29 -5.38
CA ALA A 203 -17.76 11.83 -4.11
C ALA A 203 -18.33 10.41 -4.22
N VAL A 204 -19.04 10.10 -5.31
CA VAL A 204 -19.57 8.77 -5.58
C VAL A 204 -18.45 7.76 -5.82
N LEU A 205 -17.45 8.10 -6.63
CA LEU A 205 -16.31 7.22 -6.89
C LEU A 205 -15.54 6.89 -5.59
N HIS A 206 -15.35 7.90 -4.73
CA HIS A 206 -14.73 7.71 -3.42
C HIS A 206 -15.57 6.78 -2.54
N PHE A 207 -16.88 6.94 -2.52
CA PHE A 207 -17.81 6.06 -1.79
C PHE A 207 -17.79 4.61 -2.29
N LEU A 208 -17.64 4.41 -3.60
CA LEU A 208 -17.57 3.08 -4.23
C LEU A 208 -16.16 2.45 -4.15
N GLY A 209 -15.18 3.14 -3.56
CA GLY A 209 -13.79 2.67 -3.49
C GLY A 209 -13.05 2.66 -4.83
N VAL A 210 -13.57 3.36 -5.85
CA VAL A 210 -12.99 3.41 -7.21
C VAL A 210 -12.03 4.59 -7.37
N GLY A 211 -12.01 5.53 -6.44
CA GLY A 211 -11.25 6.79 -6.51
C GLY A 211 -9.80 6.72 -6.00
N ASP A 212 -9.33 5.61 -5.48
CA ASP A 212 -8.03 5.50 -4.79
C ASP A 212 -6.94 4.86 -5.67
N GLN A 213 -7.12 4.88 -7.00
CA GLN A 213 -6.17 4.33 -7.97
C GLN A 213 -5.48 5.41 -8.82
N SER A 214 -5.02 6.49 -8.21
CA SER A 214 -4.16 7.46 -8.93
C SER A 214 -2.99 7.89 -8.06
#